data_13105af6f65b1a762e2679bad1458d42
#
_entry.id   13105af6f65b1a762e2679bad1458d42
#
_cell.length_a   1.000
_cell.length_b   1.000
_cell.length_c   1.000
_cell.angle_alpha   90.00
_cell.angle_beta   90.00
_cell.angle_gamma   90.00
#
_symmetry.space_group_name_H-M   'P 1'
#
loop_
_entity.id
_entity.type
_entity.pdbx_description
1 polymer ?
#
loop_
_entity_poly.entity_id
_entity_poly.type
_entity_poly.pdbx_seq_one_letter_code
_entity_poly.pdbx_strand_id
1 'polypeptide(L)'
;MSDLRFRQVHLDFHTSEYIPEVGTDFNGEEFAKRLEKANVDSITCFARCHHGWLYYPSRKHPDLIHPGLTNHNLLLDQIKACHDRGIKVPIYTTVQWDGRIMREHPEWLSVDEQGNYINTQNVEEPHFYHTICLSSGYRKFFIEHLHDIMDVVGVENIDGFFMDILFQVDCCCDHCKKKMEELRLDSRKKGSKIKIFSANVRGI
;
A
#
# COMPACT_ATOMS: atom_id res chain seq x y z
N MET A 1 18.38 -8.60 -10.44
CA MET A 1 17.46 -7.44 -10.50
C MET A 1 16.76 -7.54 -11.84
N SER A 2 15.42 -7.56 -11.84
CA SER A 2 14.67 -7.47 -13.11
C SER A 2 14.88 -6.08 -13.69
N ASP A 3 15.21 -5.99 -14.99
CA ASP A 3 15.34 -4.70 -15.65
C ASP A 3 14.00 -3.97 -15.62
N LEU A 4 14.01 -2.69 -15.24
CA LEU A 4 12.83 -1.84 -15.31
C LEU A 4 12.37 -1.74 -16.77
N ARG A 5 11.08 -1.92 -16.98
CA ARG A 5 10.48 -1.78 -18.30
C ARG A 5 10.24 -0.31 -18.62
N PHE A 6 10.39 0.07 -19.87
CA PHE A 6 10.32 1.47 -20.30
C PHE A 6 8.87 1.97 -20.51
N ARG A 7 8.00 1.12 -21.08
CA ARG A 7 6.60 1.46 -21.37
C ARG A 7 5.70 0.95 -20.25
N GLN A 8 5.70 1.69 -19.15
CA GLN A 8 4.95 1.35 -17.96
C GLN A 8 3.64 2.13 -17.88
N VAL A 9 2.58 1.47 -17.42
CA VAL A 9 1.28 2.06 -17.18
C VAL A 9 0.93 1.87 -15.71
N HIS A 10 0.38 2.91 -15.09
CA HIS A 10 -0.26 2.86 -13.78
C HIS A 10 -1.74 3.19 -13.97
N LEU A 11 -2.61 2.25 -13.65
CA LEU A 11 -4.06 2.45 -13.64
C LEU A 11 -4.53 2.46 -12.20
N ASP A 12 -4.91 3.64 -11.73
CA ASP A 12 -5.46 3.79 -10.39
C ASP A 12 -6.68 2.89 -10.18
N PHE A 13 -6.69 2.17 -9.04
CA PHE A 13 -7.77 1.26 -8.68
C PHE A 13 -8.11 1.41 -7.18
N HIS A 14 -8.70 2.56 -6.84
CA HIS A 14 -9.14 2.88 -5.50
C HIS A 14 -10.66 2.80 -5.42
N THR A 15 -11.18 1.75 -4.81
CA THR A 15 -12.62 1.53 -4.64
C THR A 15 -13.00 1.60 -3.17
N SER A 16 -14.03 2.38 -2.86
CA SER A 16 -14.61 2.39 -1.52
C SER A 16 -15.49 1.16 -1.30
N GLU A 17 -15.73 0.82 -0.05
CA GLU A 17 -16.59 -0.29 0.38
C GLU A 17 -18.02 -0.24 -0.17
N TYR A 18 -18.46 0.91 -0.65
CA TYR A 18 -19.80 1.13 -1.21
C TYR A 18 -19.91 0.78 -2.70
N ILE A 19 -18.78 0.50 -3.35
CA ILE A 19 -18.78 0.07 -4.76
C ILE A 19 -19.06 -1.43 -4.83
N PRO A 20 -20.20 -1.85 -5.40
CA PRO A 20 -20.51 -3.28 -5.57
C PRO A 20 -19.82 -3.85 -6.82
N GLU A 21 -19.85 -5.15 -6.94
CA GLU A 21 -19.51 -5.89 -8.17
C GLU A 21 -18.10 -5.61 -8.72
N VAL A 22 -17.15 -5.32 -7.81
CA VAL A 22 -15.74 -5.07 -8.19
C VAL A 22 -15.14 -6.31 -8.83
N GLY A 23 -14.65 -6.17 -10.05
CA GLY A 23 -14.03 -7.24 -10.83
C GLY A 23 -14.99 -8.21 -11.54
N THR A 24 -16.31 -7.97 -11.51
CA THR A 24 -17.32 -8.83 -12.14
C THR A 24 -17.08 -9.04 -13.64
N ASP A 25 -16.80 -7.96 -14.36
CA ASP A 25 -16.59 -7.99 -15.81
C ASP A 25 -15.11 -8.17 -16.21
N PHE A 26 -14.24 -8.48 -15.25
CA PHE A 26 -12.83 -8.65 -15.55
C PHE A 26 -12.58 -9.89 -16.44
N ASN A 27 -11.98 -9.66 -17.59
CA ASN A 27 -11.49 -10.69 -18.49
C ASN A 27 -9.99 -10.51 -18.70
N GLY A 28 -9.19 -11.43 -18.13
CA GLY A 28 -7.73 -11.35 -18.16
C GLY A 28 -7.15 -11.41 -19.57
N GLU A 29 -7.71 -12.25 -20.46
CA GLU A 29 -7.26 -12.37 -21.84
C GLU A 29 -7.44 -11.04 -22.61
N GLU A 30 -8.62 -10.45 -22.51
CA GLU A 30 -8.90 -9.16 -23.17
C GLU A 30 -8.10 -8.01 -22.57
N PHE A 31 -7.93 -8.02 -21.24
CA PHE A 31 -7.12 -7.04 -20.51
C PHE A 31 -5.66 -7.04 -21.01
N ALA A 32 -5.01 -8.20 -20.97
CA ALA A 32 -3.60 -8.32 -21.36
C ALA A 32 -3.40 -8.11 -22.86
N LYS A 33 -4.35 -8.54 -23.70
CA LYS A 33 -4.34 -8.30 -25.16
C LYS A 33 -4.40 -6.81 -25.50
N ARG A 34 -5.18 -6.01 -24.77
CA ARG A 34 -5.25 -4.55 -24.97
C ARG A 34 -3.94 -3.88 -24.59
N LEU A 35 -3.31 -4.31 -23.50
CA LEU A 35 -1.99 -3.82 -23.09
C LEU A 35 -0.91 -4.15 -24.11
N GLU A 36 -0.87 -5.40 -24.60
CA GLU A 36 0.04 -5.83 -25.66
C GLU A 36 -0.15 -5.01 -26.94
N LYS A 37 -1.39 -4.81 -27.39
CA LYS A 37 -1.72 -3.98 -28.56
C LYS A 37 -1.26 -2.52 -28.38
N ALA A 38 -1.29 -2.02 -27.15
CA ALA A 38 -0.79 -0.67 -26.81
C ALA A 38 0.74 -0.63 -26.62
N ASN A 39 1.44 -1.75 -26.85
CA ASN A 39 2.88 -1.90 -26.60
C ASN A 39 3.29 -1.62 -25.15
N VAL A 40 2.41 -1.86 -24.17
CA VAL A 40 2.73 -1.80 -22.74
C VAL A 40 3.56 -3.03 -22.38
N ASP A 41 4.65 -2.83 -21.65
CA ASP A 41 5.54 -3.91 -21.21
C ASP A 41 5.62 -4.02 -19.68
N SER A 42 4.94 -3.13 -18.96
CA SER A 42 4.74 -3.22 -17.50
C SER A 42 3.49 -2.47 -17.05
N ILE A 43 2.74 -3.05 -16.10
CA ILE A 43 1.56 -2.42 -15.48
C ILE A 43 1.52 -2.68 -13.98
N THR A 44 1.20 -1.66 -13.18
CA THR A 44 0.94 -1.88 -11.75
C THR A 44 -0.47 -2.40 -11.54
N CYS A 45 -0.61 -3.52 -10.81
CA CYS A 45 -1.88 -4.05 -10.37
C CYS A 45 -1.99 -3.98 -8.85
N PHE A 46 -3.19 -3.73 -8.34
CA PHE A 46 -3.41 -3.37 -6.94
C PHE A 46 -3.65 -4.59 -6.05
N ALA A 47 -2.82 -4.74 -5.02
CA ALA A 47 -3.11 -5.63 -3.90
C ALA A 47 -3.97 -4.93 -2.83
N ARG A 48 -3.68 -3.64 -2.55
CA ARG A 48 -4.37 -2.85 -1.52
C ARG A 48 -4.46 -1.39 -1.89
N CYS A 49 -5.65 -0.80 -1.79
CA CYS A 49 -5.90 0.61 -2.10
C CYS A 49 -5.89 1.53 -0.86
N HIS A 50 -6.01 2.85 -1.05
CA HIS A 50 -6.07 3.85 0.03
C HIS A 50 -7.28 3.71 0.96
N HIS A 51 -8.37 3.09 0.50
CA HIS A 51 -9.50 2.79 1.39
C HIS A 51 -9.20 1.66 2.39
N GLY A 52 -8.09 0.92 2.19
CA GLY A 52 -7.65 -0.17 3.05
C GLY A 52 -8.13 -1.56 2.62
N TRP A 53 -8.74 -1.66 1.44
CA TRP A 53 -9.30 -2.92 0.93
C TRP A 53 -8.33 -3.68 0.03
N LEU A 54 -8.43 -5.02 0.11
CA LEU A 54 -7.60 -5.97 -0.64
C LEU A 54 -8.36 -6.52 -1.86
N TYR A 55 -7.62 -6.75 -2.95
CA TYR A 55 -8.14 -7.28 -4.22
C TYR A 55 -7.58 -8.66 -4.56
N TYR A 56 -7.20 -9.43 -3.54
CA TYR A 56 -6.69 -10.80 -3.65
C TYR A 56 -7.19 -11.63 -2.45
N PRO A 57 -7.17 -12.99 -2.53
CA PRO A 57 -7.67 -13.85 -1.46
C PRO A 57 -6.67 -13.94 -0.30
N SER A 58 -6.56 -12.85 0.47
CA SER A 58 -5.69 -12.77 1.64
C SER A 58 -5.97 -13.90 2.64
N ARG A 59 -4.90 -14.53 3.13
CA ARG A 59 -4.97 -15.58 4.15
C ARG A 59 -4.81 -15.01 5.56
N LYS A 60 -4.07 -13.93 5.70
CA LYS A 60 -3.80 -13.27 6.99
C LYS A 60 -4.89 -12.28 7.38
N HIS A 61 -5.46 -11.61 6.39
CA HIS A 61 -6.43 -10.53 6.59
C HIS A 61 -7.67 -10.72 5.71
N PRO A 62 -8.43 -11.85 5.87
CA PRO A 62 -9.60 -12.11 5.04
C PRO A 62 -10.72 -11.08 5.22
N ASP A 63 -10.78 -10.43 6.37
CA ASP A 63 -11.72 -9.36 6.71
C ASP A 63 -11.40 -8.02 5.99
N LEU A 64 -10.21 -7.88 5.42
CA LEU A 64 -9.82 -6.74 4.60
C LEU A 64 -10.08 -6.93 3.11
N ILE A 65 -10.54 -8.10 2.67
CA ILE A 65 -10.95 -8.30 1.28
C ILE A 65 -12.13 -7.36 0.99
N HIS A 66 -12.05 -6.66 -0.16
CA HIS A 66 -13.06 -5.66 -0.52
C HIS A 66 -14.46 -6.31 -0.54
N PRO A 67 -15.46 -5.76 0.19
CA PRO A 67 -16.77 -6.40 0.37
C PRO A 67 -17.56 -6.57 -0.93
N GLY A 68 -17.32 -5.71 -1.92
CA GLY A 68 -17.90 -5.81 -3.26
C GLY A 68 -17.07 -6.61 -4.26
N LEU A 69 -15.95 -7.23 -3.84
CA LEU A 69 -15.09 -7.99 -4.76
C LEU A 69 -15.75 -9.32 -5.14
N THR A 70 -16.14 -9.44 -6.39
CA THR A 70 -16.76 -10.65 -6.93
C THR A 70 -15.73 -11.64 -7.48
N ASN A 71 -14.68 -11.14 -8.12
CA ASN A 71 -13.53 -11.95 -8.50
C ASN A 71 -12.47 -11.90 -7.41
N HIS A 72 -12.49 -12.82 -6.47
CA HIS A 72 -11.52 -12.92 -5.38
C HIS A 72 -10.08 -13.16 -5.85
N ASN A 73 -9.88 -13.64 -7.08
CA ASN A 73 -8.56 -13.84 -7.69
C ASN A 73 -8.15 -12.68 -8.60
N LEU A 74 -8.79 -11.52 -8.53
CA LEU A 74 -8.58 -10.41 -9.47
C LEU A 74 -7.09 -10.09 -9.69
N LEU A 75 -6.31 -9.91 -8.62
CA LEU A 75 -4.88 -9.64 -8.73
C LEU A 75 -4.12 -10.80 -9.37
N LEU A 76 -4.42 -12.04 -8.99
CA LEU A 76 -3.74 -13.24 -9.51
C LEU A 76 -4.04 -13.42 -11.01
N ASP A 77 -5.29 -13.20 -11.41
CA ASP A 77 -5.72 -13.29 -12.81
C ASP A 77 -5.06 -12.20 -13.68
N GLN A 78 -4.92 -10.97 -13.13
CA GLN A 78 -4.21 -9.88 -13.79
C GLN A 78 -2.73 -10.22 -14.00
N ILE A 79 -2.05 -10.73 -12.95
CA ILE A 79 -0.64 -11.13 -13.01
C ILE A 79 -0.48 -12.24 -14.06
N LYS A 80 -1.26 -13.31 -13.96
CA LYS A 80 -1.17 -14.43 -14.89
C LYS A 80 -1.38 -14.01 -16.34
N ALA A 81 -2.44 -13.27 -16.63
CA ALA A 81 -2.77 -12.83 -17.98
C ALA A 81 -1.68 -11.94 -18.59
N CYS A 82 -1.08 -11.06 -17.80
CA CYS A 82 0.03 -10.21 -18.21
C CYS A 82 1.31 -11.02 -18.45
N HIS A 83 1.66 -11.94 -17.54
CA HIS A 83 2.85 -12.78 -17.66
C HIS A 83 2.77 -13.70 -18.89
N ASP A 84 1.62 -14.25 -19.21
CA ASP A 84 1.39 -15.07 -20.42
C ASP A 84 1.73 -14.29 -21.73
N ARG A 85 1.84 -12.94 -21.66
CA ARG A 85 2.19 -12.02 -22.76
C ARG A 85 3.51 -11.27 -22.53
N GLY A 86 4.31 -11.67 -21.56
CA GLY A 86 5.61 -11.06 -21.23
C GLY A 86 5.51 -9.65 -20.65
N ILE A 87 4.35 -9.24 -20.17
CA ILE A 87 4.10 -7.95 -19.49
C ILE A 87 4.38 -8.11 -18.02
N LYS A 88 5.25 -7.26 -17.46
CA LYS A 88 5.60 -7.25 -16.03
C LYS A 88 4.51 -6.61 -15.17
N VAL A 89 4.34 -7.13 -13.95
CA VAL A 89 3.31 -6.64 -13.02
C VAL A 89 3.91 -6.34 -11.64
N PRO A 90 4.47 -5.13 -11.43
CA PRO A 90 4.72 -4.64 -10.08
C PRO A 90 3.40 -4.55 -9.30
N ILE A 91 3.40 -5.05 -8.07
CA ILE A 91 2.21 -5.08 -7.22
C ILE A 91 2.13 -3.78 -6.42
N TYR A 92 1.04 -3.03 -6.62
CA TYR A 92 0.77 -1.80 -5.89
C TYR A 92 0.26 -2.10 -4.48
N THR A 93 0.79 -1.39 -3.49
CA THR A 93 0.23 -1.30 -2.15
C THR A 93 0.44 0.09 -1.57
N THR A 94 -0.60 0.64 -0.94
CA THR A 94 -0.48 1.88 -0.16
C THR A 94 0.33 1.65 1.11
N VAL A 95 1.07 2.66 1.57
CA VAL A 95 1.87 2.57 2.80
C VAL A 95 1.25 3.38 3.93
N GLN A 96 1.16 4.71 3.80
CA GLN A 96 0.76 5.57 4.92
C GLN A 96 -0.65 6.16 4.82
N TRP A 97 -1.38 5.88 3.75
CA TRP A 97 -2.81 6.19 3.66
C TRP A 97 -3.63 4.93 3.70
N ASP A 98 -4.54 4.84 4.68
CA ASP A 98 -5.45 3.72 4.82
C ASP A 98 -6.68 4.15 5.60
N GLY A 99 -7.80 4.23 4.90
CA GLY A 99 -9.06 4.68 5.48
C GLY A 99 -9.60 3.76 6.56
N ARG A 100 -9.33 2.45 6.47
CA ARG A 100 -9.77 1.49 7.48
C ARG A 100 -8.90 1.54 8.72
N ILE A 101 -7.57 1.51 8.56
CA ILE A 101 -6.62 1.63 9.67
C ILE A 101 -6.82 2.95 10.42
N MET A 102 -7.08 4.05 9.71
CA MET A 102 -7.36 5.34 10.33
C MET A 102 -8.57 5.29 11.29
N ARG A 103 -9.60 4.51 10.94
CA ARG A 103 -10.80 4.35 11.77
C ARG A 103 -10.62 3.34 12.91
N GLU A 104 -9.95 2.23 12.63
CA GLU A 104 -9.83 1.11 13.57
C GLU A 104 -8.66 1.28 14.54
N HIS A 105 -7.60 1.98 14.12
CA HIS A 105 -6.35 2.18 14.86
C HIS A 105 -5.90 3.65 14.88
N PRO A 106 -6.70 4.57 15.41
CA PRO A 106 -6.32 5.99 15.48
C PRO A 106 -5.02 6.22 16.28
N GLU A 107 -4.67 5.32 17.21
CA GLU A 107 -3.42 5.34 17.97
C GLU A 107 -2.16 5.11 17.10
N TRP A 108 -2.33 4.64 15.86
CA TRP A 108 -1.23 4.47 14.90
C TRP A 108 -1.00 5.70 14.01
N LEU A 109 -1.86 6.72 14.12
CA LEU A 109 -1.72 7.92 13.31
C LEU A 109 -0.57 8.82 13.77
N SER A 110 0.02 9.52 12.83
CA SER A 110 1.03 10.54 13.10
C SER A 110 0.38 11.78 13.71
N VAL A 111 1.01 12.35 14.73
CA VAL A 111 0.57 13.59 15.36
C VAL A 111 1.70 14.63 15.37
N ASP A 112 1.31 15.89 15.33
CA ASP A 112 2.21 17.04 15.48
C ASP A 112 2.63 17.28 16.96
N GLU A 113 3.34 18.36 17.23
CA GLU A 113 3.78 18.73 18.58
C GLU A 113 2.62 19.15 19.50
N GLN A 114 1.48 19.54 18.94
CA GLN A 114 0.26 19.93 19.63
C GLN A 114 -0.68 18.73 19.84
N GLY A 115 -0.38 17.56 19.28
CA GLY A 115 -1.19 16.36 19.36
C GLY A 115 -2.27 16.26 18.28
N ASN A 116 -2.28 17.14 17.28
CA ASN A 116 -3.22 17.06 16.15
C ASN A 116 -2.75 16.01 15.14
N TYR A 117 -3.68 15.29 14.53
CA TYR A 117 -3.35 14.36 13.46
C TYR A 117 -2.74 15.08 12.24
N ILE A 118 -1.64 14.53 11.73
CA ILE A 118 -0.99 15.07 10.55
C ILE A 118 -1.79 14.64 9.31
N ASN A 119 -2.36 15.63 8.63
CA ASN A 119 -3.09 15.47 7.39
C ASN A 119 -2.25 15.97 6.22
N THR A 120 -2.14 15.18 5.16
CA THR A 120 -1.35 15.50 3.98
C THR A 120 -2.16 16.20 2.89
N GLN A 121 -3.47 16.28 3.06
CA GLN A 121 -4.38 17.00 2.17
C GLN A 121 -5.23 17.99 2.98
N ASN A 122 -5.42 19.18 2.43
CA ASN A 122 -6.27 20.19 3.07
C ASN A 122 -7.74 19.96 2.67
N VAL A 123 -8.39 18.99 3.34
CA VAL A 123 -9.79 18.62 3.14
C VAL A 123 -10.54 18.70 4.46
N GLU A 124 -11.83 19.03 4.44
CA GLU A 124 -12.66 19.15 5.65
C GLU A 124 -12.81 17.79 6.37
N GLU A 125 -13.04 16.72 5.59
CA GLU A 125 -13.11 15.36 6.11
C GLU A 125 -11.94 14.56 5.54
N PRO A 126 -10.94 14.21 6.37
CA PRO A 126 -9.68 13.65 5.88
C PRO A 126 -9.77 12.24 5.30
N HIS A 127 -10.86 11.50 5.51
CA HIS A 127 -11.06 10.12 5.04
C HIS A 127 -9.83 9.23 5.30
N PHE A 128 -8.96 9.03 4.29
CA PHE A 128 -7.70 8.27 4.40
C PHE A 128 -6.44 9.15 4.39
N TYR A 129 -6.56 10.48 4.41
CA TYR A 129 -5.42 11.40 4.27
C TYR A 129 -4.64 11.67 5.55
N HIS A 130 -5.07 11.17 6.70
CA HIS A 130 -4.23 11.15 7.89
C HIS A 130 -3.06 10.19 7.69
N THR A 131 -1.86 10.66 8.01
CA THR A 131 -0.64 9.88 7.80
C THR A 131 -0.46 8.86 8.92
N ILE A 132 -0.27 7.60 8.56
CA ILE A 132 0.03 6.53 9.53
C ILE A 132 1.51 6.59 9.92
N CYS A 133 1.78 6.40 11.22
CA CYS A 133 3.14 6.39 11.77
C CYS A 133 3.81 5.02 11.60
N LEU A 134 4.92 4.96 10.86
CA LEU A 134 5.69 3.73 10.65
C LEU A 134 6.47 3.25 11.90
N SER A 135 6.48 4.02 12.99
CA SER A 135 7.01 3.57 14.28
C SER A 135 5.97 2.86 15.14
N SER A 136 4.69 2.90 14.75
CA SER A 136 3.57 2.29 15.49
C SER A 136 3.43 0.79 15.22
N GLY A 137 2.40 0.17 15.78
CA GLY A 137 2.01 -1.21 15.51
C GLY A 137 1.71 -1.49 14.03
N TYR A 138 1.36 -0.46 13.27
CA TYR A 138 1.13 -0.54 11.83
C TYR A 138 2.28 -1.18 11.06
N ARG A 139 3.54 -0.91 11.48
CA ARG A 139 4.70 -1.50 10.80
C ARG A 139 4.66 -3.03 10.79
N LYS A 140 4.25 -3.65 11.90
CA LYS A 140 4.10 -5.11 11.98
C LYS A 140 3.01 -5.59 11.03
N PHE A 141 1.85 -4.96 11.08
CA PHE A 141 0.73 -5.24 10.15
C PHE A 141 1.17 -5.14 8.69
N PHE A 142 1.89 -4.07 8.32
CA PHE A 142 2.32 -3.86 6.94
C PHE A 142 3.31 -4.93 6.45
N ILE A 143 4.25 -5.34 7.30
CA ILE A 143 5.19 -6.44 6.98
C ILE A 143 4.42 -7.76 6.82
N GLU A 144 3.46 -8.06 7.70
CA GLU A 144 2.60 -9.24 7.58
C GLU A 144 1.78 -9.22 6.29
N HIS A 145 1.28 -8.05 5.88
CA HIS A 145 0.58 -7.87 4.61
C HIS A 145 1.49 -8.15 3.40
N LEU A 146 2.74 -7.67 3.41
CA LEU A 146 3.69 -7.97 2.32
C LEU A 146 3.99 -9.48 2.24
N HIS A 147 4.21 -10.14 3.39
CA HIS A 147 4.40 -11.59 3.42
C HIS A 147 3.16 -12.33 2.93
N ASP A 148 1.95 -11.89 3.29
CA ASP A 148 0.72 -12.50 2.82
C ASP A 148 0.57 -12.39 1.28
N ILE A 149 0.93 -11.25 0.69
CA ILE A 149 0.99 -11.12 -0.77
C ILE A 149 1.97 -12.14 -1.36
N MET A 150 3.18 -12.24 -0.79
CA MET A 150 4.19 -13.19 -1.27
C MET A 150 3.74 -14.65 -1.16
N ASP A 151 3.05 -14.99 -0.07
CA ASP A 151 2.53 -16.35 0.19
C ASP A 151 1.35 -16.72 -0.73
N VAL A 152 0.53 -15.73 -1.14
CA VAL A 152 -0.65 -15.94 -1.98
C VAL A 152 -0.32 -15.91 -3.45
N VAL A 153 0.50 -14.95 -3.88
CA VAL A 153 0.89 -14.76 -5.29
C VAL A 153 1.99 -15.74 -5.71
N GLY A 154 2.86 -16.13 -4.77
CA GLY A 154 4.10 -16.85 -5.07
C GLY A 154 5.23 -15.89 -5.46
N VAL A 155 6.36 -16.00 -4.76
CA VAL A 155 7.50 -15.07 -4.92
C VAL A 155 8.02 -15.04 -6.37
N GLU A 156 7.95 -16.16 -7.06
CA GLU A 156 8.35 -16.31 -8.47
C GLU A 156 7.48 -15.51 -9.45
N ASN A 157 6.26 -15.16 -9.04
CA ASN A 157 5.31 -14.38 -9.85
C ASN A 157 5.34 -12.88 -9.52
N ILE A 158 6.22 -12.44 -8.61
CA ILE A 158 6.30 -11.03 -8.19
C ILE A 158 7.43 -10.34 -8.95
N ASP A 159 7.09 -9.39 -9.81
CA ASP A 159 8.06 -8.57 -10.54
C ASP A 159 8.60 -7.40 -9.71
N GLY A 160 7.96 -7.08 -8.61
CA GLY A 160 8.33 -6.03 -7.66
C GLY A 160 7.12 -5.48 -6.92
N PHE A 161 7.38 -4.58 -5.96
CA PHE A 161 6.35 -3.82 -5.26
C PHE A 161 6.40 -2.36 -5.65
N PHE A 162 5.24 -1.79 -5.91
CA PHE A 162 5.04 -0.35 -6.03
C PHE A 162 4.44 0.14 -4.70
N MET A 163 5.33 0.54 -3.79
CA MET A 163 4.95 1.07 -2.48
C MET A 163 4.66 2.57 -2.60
N ASP A 164 3.38 2.91 -2.56
CA ASP A 164 2.91 4.28 -2.74
C ASP A 164 2.63 4.98 -1.40
N ILE A 165 2.58 6.32 -1.45
CA ILE A 165 2.25 7.16 -0.29
C ILE A 165 3.22 6.93 0.87
N LEU A 166 4.47 7.28 0.63
CA LEU A 166 5.53 7.23 1.62
C LEU A 166 5.99 8.66 1.96
N PHE A 167 5.41 9.22 3.02
CA PHE A 167 5.69 10.59 3.45
C PHE A 167 6.68 10.65 4.60
N GLN A 168 7.62 11.57 4.50
CA GLN A 168 8.41 11.98 5.63
C GLN A 168 7.68 13.09 6.38
N VAL A 169 7.08 12.75 7.54
CA VAL A 169 6.39 13.70 8.40
C VAL A 169 7.08 13.84 9.76
N ASP A 170 6.95 15.01 10.37
CA ASP A 170 7.51 15.31 11.69
C ASP A 170 6.57 14.77 12.81
N CYS A 171 6.47 13.46 12.90
CA CYS A 171 5.60 12.81 13.88
C CYS A 171 6.14 12.90 15.31
N CYS A 172 5.26 13.31 16.22
CA CYS A 172 5.51 13.45 17.66
C CYS A 172 4.69 12.48 18.52
N CYS A 173 4.15 11.39 17.95
CA CYS A 173 3.43 10.37 18.71
C CYS A 173 4.34 9.64 19.69
N ASP A 174 3.74 8.94 20.67
CA ASP A 174 4.50 8.27 21.72
C ASP A 174 5.42 7.16 21.18
N HIS A 175 5.03 6.49 20.09
CA HIS A 175 5.90 5.52 19.40
C HIS A 175 7.17 6.19 18.86
N CYS A 176 7.04 7.37 18.25
CA CYS A 176 8.20 8.13 17.76
C CYS A 176 9.06 8.66 18.90
N LYS A 177 8.46 9.19 19.96
CA LYS A 177 9.21 9.65 21.16
C LYS A 177 10.02 8.51 21.76
N LYS A 178 9.38 7.37 22.03
CA LYS A 178 10.07 6.17 22.54
C LYS A 178 11.22 5.74 21.62
N LYS A 179 10.98 5.72 20.30
CA LYS A 179 12.03 5.36 19.33
C LYS A 179 13.20 6.35 19.32
N MET A 180 12.94 7.65 19.52
CA MET A 180 13.99 8.66 19.67
C MET A 180 14.83 8.41 20.93
N GLU A 181 14.19 8.09 22.05
CA GLU A 181 14.88 7.75 23.30
C GLU A 181 15.78 6.53 23.13
N GLU A 182 15.26 5.44 22.54
CA GLU A 182 16.04 4.22 22.24
C GLU A 182 17.27 4.52 21.39
N LEU A 183 17.13 5.39 20.39
CA LEU A 183 18.21 5.79 19.49
C LEU A 183 19.07 6.95 20.03
N ARG A 184 18.80 7.44 21.25
CA ARG A 184 19.46 8.61 21.88
C ARG A 184 19.44 9.86 21.00
N LEU A 185 18.32 10.12 20.34
CA LEU A 185 18.10 11.25 19.47
C LEU A 185 17.37 12.37 20.23
N ASP A 186 17.77 13.63 20.01
CA ASP A 186 17.08 14.79 20.55
C ASP A 186 15.83 15.09 19.71
N SER A 187 14.63 14.93 20.30
CA SER A 187 13.34 15.13 19.63
C SER A 187 13.13 16.57 19.12
N ARG A 188 13.85 17.55 19.68
CA ARG A 188 13.78 18.96 19.26
C ARG A 188 14.61 19.27 18.00
N LYS A 189 15.47 18.34 17.59
CA LYS A 189 16.31 18.51 16.39
C LYS A 189 15.61 17.92 15.16
N LYS A 190 15.35 18.75 14.16
CA LYS A 190 14.74 18.34 12.88
C LYS A 190 15.40 17.10 12.26
N GLY A 191 16.73 17.00 12.31
CA GLY A 191 17.48 15.85 11.79
C GLY A 191 17.21 14.52 12.52
N SER A 192 16.70 14.54 13.77
CA SER A 192 16.35 13.33 14.52
C SER A 192 15.10 12.66 13.93
N LYS A 193 14.10 13.42 13.53
CA LYS A 193 12.86 12.94 12.91
C LYS A 193 13.15 12.26 11.56
N ILE A 194 14.05 12.83 10.77
CA ILE A 194 14.53 12.23 9.51
C ILE A 194 15.20 10.86 9.74
N LYS A 195 16.04 10.75 10.78
CA LYS A 195 16.70 9.49 11.13
C LYS A 195 15.73 8.38 11.50
N ILE A 196 14.66 8.70 12.22
CA ILE A 196 13.61 7.73 12.56
C ILE A 196 12.88 7.26 11.31
N PHE A 197 12.45 8.17 10.46
CA PHE A 197 11.81 7.83 9.20
C PHE A 197 12.69 6.87 8.38
N SER A 198 13.96 7.23 8.18
CA SER A 198 14.93 6.40 7.46
C SER A 198 15.14 5.02 8.11
N ALA A 199 15.13 4.92 9.45
CA ALA A 199 15.26 3.65 10.15
C ALA A 199 14.03 2.75 9.96
N ASN A 200 12.83 3.35 9.92
CA ASN A 200 11.58 2.61 9.71
C ASN A 200 11.47 2.07 8.28
N VAL A 201 11.88 2.85 7.29
CA VAL A 201 11.82 2.44 5.87
C VAL A 201 12.84 1.35 5.53
N ARG A 202 14.05 1.39 6.11
CA ARG A 202 15.10 0.37 5.84
C ARG A 202 14.74 -1.06 6.27
N GLY A 203 13.69 -1.23 7.00
CA GLY A 203 13.27 -2.56 7.48
C GLY A 203 11.93 -3.01 6.90
N ILE A 204 11.44 -2.35 5.86
CA ILE A 204 10.35 -2.76 4.99
C ILE A 204 10.96 -3.28 3.68
#